data_91232fcc205902b649565e60e5d2174c
#
_entry.id   91232fcc205902b649565e60e5d2174c
#
_cell.length_a   1.000
_cell.length_b   1.000
_cell.length_c   1.000
_cell.angle_alpha   90.00
_cell.angle_beta   90.00
_cell.angle_gamma   90.00
#
_symmetry.space_group_name_H-M   'P 1'
#
loop_
_entity.id
_entity.type
_entity.pdbx_description
1 polymer ?
#
loop_
_entity_poly.entity_id
_entity_poly.type
_entity_poly.pdbx_seq_one_letter_code
_entity_poly.pdbx_strand_id
1 'polypeptide(L)'
;MSTGSASKGTITLVHLYPREMSIYGDLGNTRCLAARIARHGYTARVVDHHPGGELPADAHVLLGGGGQDSGQVRVEDDLAVQADTLRAMAGDGLPMLMICGMYQLFGNAFITVDGKTLPGLGILDVTTQGGATRMIGPVVLDTAYGSVVGYVNQAGATTLCSGQAAFGNVVA
;
A
#
# COMPACT_ATOMS: atom_id res chain seq x y z
N MET A 1 -20.10 -32.60 14.60
CA MET A 1 -19.61 -31.59 15.55
C MET A 1 -18.17 -31.31 15.19
N SER A 2 -17.90 -30.17 14.54
CA SER A 2 -16.51 -29.80 14.17
C SER A 2 -15.79 -29.37 15.45
N THR A 3 -14.79 -30.13 15.87
CA THR A 3 -13.87 -29.73 16.92
C THR A 3 -13.08 -28.53 16.39
N GLY A 4 -13.53 -27.32 16.74
CA GLY A 4 -12.82 -26.10 16.39
C GLY A 4 -11.39 -26.17 16.96
N SER A 5 -10.40 -26.31 16.10
CA SER A 5 -8.99 -26.15 16.48
C SER A 5 -8.83 -24.76 17.09
N ALA A 6 -8.21 -24.66 18.24
CA ALA A 6 -7.88 -23.37 18.84
C ALA A 6 -7.07 -22.53 17.85
N SER A 7 -7.34 -21.22 17.80
CA SER A 7 -6.59 -20.29 16.94
C SER A 7 -5.11 -20.32 17.30
N LYS A 8 -4.23 -20.28 16.28
CA LYS A 8 -2.76 -20.19 16.45
C LYS A 8 -2.29 -18.83 16.99
N GLY A 9 -3.19 -17.86 17.03
CA GLY A 9 -2.92 -16.49 17.45
C GLY A 9 -3.69 -15.47 16.60
N THR A 10 -3.50 -14.19 16.86
CA THR A 10 -4.14 -13.10 16.13
C THR A 10 -3.14 -12.40 15.23
N ILE A 11 -3.52 -12.15 13.98
CA ILE A 11 -2.79 -11.32 13.01
C ILE A 11 -3.59 -10.04 12.80
N THR A 12 -3.00 -8.91 13.12
CA THR A 12 -3.61 -7.59 12.97
C THR A 12 -3.25 -7.01 11.60
N LEU A 13 -4.26 -6.79 10.78
CA LEU A 13 -4.18 -6.07 9.51
C LEU A 13 -4.64 -4.64 9.74
N VAL A 14 -3.82 -3.65 9.41
CA VAL A 14 -4.21 -2.24 9.44
C VAL A 14 -4.50 -1.79 8.01
N HIS A 15 -5.72 -1.34 7.76
CA HIS A 15 -6.12 -0.76 6.48
C HIS A 15 -6.09 0.76 6.60
N LEU A 16 -5.12 1.38 5.92
CA LEU A 16 -4.94 2.83 5.93
C LEU A 16 -5.98 3.52 5.05
N TYR A 17 -6.73 4.43 5.64
CA TYR A 17 -7.66 5.34 4.98
C TYR A 17 -8.67 4.66 4.03
N PRO A 18 -9.42 3.63 4.48
CA PRO A 18 -10.30 2.87 3.59
C PRO A 18 -11.44 3.69 2.98
N ARG A 19 -11.77 4.86 3.52
CA ARG A 19 -12.78 5.76 2.97
C ARG A 19 -12.24 6.71 1.92
N GLU A 20 -11.00 7.17 2.11
CA GLU A 20 -10.33 8.16 1.27
C GLU A 20 -9.54 7.51 0.13
N MET A 21 -8.98 6.32 0.38
CA MET A 21 -7.96 5.67 -0.45
C MET A 21 -8.31 4.20 -0.77
N SER A 22 -9.55 3.90 -1.15
CA SER A 22 -9.98 2.53 -1.50
C SER A 22 -10.96 2.49 -2.68
N ILE A 23 -10.77 3.37 -3.66
CA ILE A 23 -11.71 3.50 -4.78
C ILE A 23 -11.56 2.40 -5.84
N TYR A 24 -10.45 1.68 -5.87
CA TYR A 24 -10.16 0.64 -6.87
C TYR A 24 -10.33 -0.80 -6.35
N GLY A 25 -11.06 -0.96 -5.26
CA GLY A 25 -11.33 -2.29 -4.69
C GLY A 25 -10.30 -2.79 -3.69
N ASP A 26 -9.49 -1.90 -3.11
CA ASP A 26 -8.43 -2.24 -2.16
C ASP A 26 -8.95 -2.91 -0.88
N LEU A 27 -10.21 -2.68 -0.52
CA LEU A 27 -10.91 -3.46 0.51
C LEU A 27 -10.91 -4.97 0.17
N GLY A 28 -10.89 -5.33 -1.12
CA GLY A 28 -10.73 -6.71 -1.59
C GLY A 28 -9.41 -7.32 -1.15
N ASN A 29 -8.30 -6.55 -1.19
CA ASN A 29 -6.99 -7.01 -0.72
C ASN A 29 -7.04 -7.35 0.77
N THR A 30 -7.62 -6.46 1.58
CA THR A 30 -7.79 -6.67 3.03
C THR A 30 -8.63 -7.91 3.33
N ARG A 31 -9.77 -8.08 2.64
CA ARG A 31 -10.65 -9.24 2.79
C ARG A 31 -9.98 -10.54 2.36
N CYS A 32 -9.25 -10.52 1.25
CA CYS A 32 -8.51 -11.66 0.75
C CYS A 32 -7.45 -12.12 1.76
N LEU A 33 -6.64 -11.19 2.28
CA LEU A 33 -5.63 -11.52 3.29
C LEU A 33 -6.26 -12.02 4.59
N ALA A 34 -7.32 -11.38 5.08
CA ALA A 34 -8.03 -11.85 6.27
C ALA A 34 -8.57 -13.27 6.10
N ALA A 35 -9.16 -13.59 4.95
CA ALA A 35 -9.64 -14.94 4.64
C ALA A 35 -8.50 -15.97 4.56
N ARG A 36 -7.35 -15.59 3.99
CA ARG A 36 -6.17 -16.46 3.93
C ARG A 36 -5.57 -16.71 5.30
N ILE A 37 -5.45 -15.69 6.13
CA ILE A 37 -5.01 -15.77 7.53
C ILE A 37 -5.89 -16.77 8.30
N ALA A 38 -7.21 -16.64 8.16
CA ALA A 38 -8.15 -17.57 8.79
C ALA A 38 -7.98 -19.02 8.30
N ARG A 39 -7.77 -19.25 7.00
CA ARG A 39 -7.50 -20.56 6.43
C ARG A 39 -6.20 -21.20 6.94
N HIS A 40 -5.23 -20.39 7.37
CA HIS A 40 -4.00 -20.87 8.00
C HIS A 40 -4.13 -21.08 9.52
N GLY A 41 -5.34 -20.94 10.08
CA GLY A 41 -5.64 -21.21 11.49
C GLY A 41 -5.35 -20.06 12.44
N TYR A 42 -5.19 -18.84 11.93
CA TYR A 42 -5.06 -17.63 12.75
C TYR A 42 -6.39 -16.86 12.79
N THR A 43 -6.54 -16.00 13.77
CA THR A 43 -7.62 -15.00 13.82
C THR A 43 -7.14 -13.74 13.12
N ALA A 44 -7.85 -13.28 12.09
CA ALA A 44 -7.58 -12.00 11.46
C ALA A 44 -8.33 -10.88 12.22
N ARG A 45 -7.59 -9.89 12.71
CA ARG A 45 -8.15 -8.64 13.26
C ARG A 45 -7.88 -7.52 12.26
N VAL A 46 -8.93 -6.98 11.65
CA VAL A 46 -8.84 -5.85 10.74
C VAL A 46 -9.12 -4.57 11.51
N VAL A 47 -8.21 -3.60 11.39
CA VAL A 47 -8.31 -2.28 11.99
C VAL A 47 -8.26 -1.25 10.87
N ASP A 48 -9.35 -0.48 10.71
CA ASP A 48 -9.39 0.64 9.79
C ASP A 48 -8.78 1.87 10.47
N HIS A 49 -7.72 2.43 9.86
CA HIS A 49 -7.13 3.69 10.29
C HIS A 49 -7.73 4.83 9.46
N HIS A 50 -8.22 5.85 10.13
CA HIS A 50 -8.76 7.07 9.54
C HIS A 50 -8.00 8.29 10.05
N PRO A 51 -8.03 9.44 9.34
CA PRO A 51 -7.35 10.65 9.78
C PRO A 51 -7.69 11.01 11.23
N GLY A 52 -6.66 11.32 12.03
CA GLY A 52 -6.76 11.59 13.47
C GLY A 52 -6.82 10.35 14.36
N GLY A 53 -6.82 9.14 13.79
CA GLY A 53 -6.75 7.89 14.54
C GLY A 53 -5.31 7.54 14.98
N GLU A 54 -5.19 6.60 15.90
CA GLU A 54 -3.91 6.02 16.29
C GLU A 54 -3.63 4.74 15.50
N LEU A 55 -2.37 4.52 15.13
CA LEU A 55 -1.92 3.26 14.56
C LEU A 55 -1.73 2.23 15.70
N PRO A 56 -2.30 1.03 15.60
CA PRO A 56 -2.13 0.02 16.63
C PRO A 56 -0.68 -0.46 16.70
N ALA A 57 -0.10 -0.46 17.91
CA ALA A 57 1.26 -0.90 18.15
C ALA A 57 1.49 -2.40 17.85
N ASP A 58 0.42 -3.19 17.83
CA ASP A 58 0.43 -4.62 17.49
C ASP A 58 0.06 -4.90 16.03
N ALA A 59 0.30 -3.95 15.14
CA ALA A 59 0.14 -4.16 13.70
C ALA A 59 1.10 -5.26 13.21
N HIS A 60 0.59 -6.16 12.35
CA HIS A 60 1.37 -7.21 11.72
C HIS A 60 1.51 -7.01 10.21
N VAL A 61 0.57 -6.32 9.58
CA VAL A 61 0.59 -5.96 8.15
C VAL A 61 -0.13 -4.64 7.96
N LEU A 62 0.44 -3.75 7.16
CA LEU A 62 -0.22 -2.53 6.70
C LEU A 62 -0.68 -2.68 5.25
N LEU A 63 -1.88 -2.17 4.97
CA LEU A 63 -2.49 -2.15 3.65
C LEU A 63 -2.92 -0.73 3.32
N GLY A 64 -2.53 -0.21 2.18
CA GLY A 64 -2.93 1.10 1.70
C GLY A 64 -3.36 1.03 0.24
N GLY A 65 -4.48 1.65 -0.08
CA GLY A 65 -5.13 1.54 -1.37
C GLY A 65 -4.92 2.72 -2.31
N GLY A 66 -5.54 2.61 -3.48
CA GLY A 66 -5.55 3.65 -4.48
C GLY A 66 -6.59 4.73 -4.21
N GLY A 67 -6.26 5.96 -4.54
CA GLY A 67 -7.14 7.11 -4.45
C GLY A 67 -6.89 8.07 -5.59
N GLN A 68 -7.85 8.97 -5.81
CA GLN A 68 -7.63 10.14 -6.65
C GLN A 68 -6.77 11.17 -5.91
N ASP A 69 -6.20 12.14 -6.63
CA ASP A 69 -5.40 13.22 -6.05
C ASP A 69 -6.10 13.92 -4.89
N SER A 70 -7.43 14.11 -4.99
CA SER A 70 -8.24 14.67 -3.90
C SER A 70 -8.30 13.78 -2.65
N GLY A 71 -8.20 12.48 -2.78
CA GLY A 71 -8.07 11.52 -1.66
C GLY A 71 -6.69 11.63 -1.01
N GLN A 72 -5.65 11.68 -1.82
CA GLN A 72 -4.26 11.86 -1.35
C GLN A 72 -4.10 13.16 -0.54
N VAL A 73 -4.64 14.27 -1.03
CA VAL A 73 -4.62 15.55 -0.30
C VAL A 73 -5.34 15.47 1.05
N ARG A 74 -6.43 14.69 1.16
CA ARG A 74 -7.17 14.56 2.44
C ARG A 74 -6.41 13.78 3.50
N VAL A 75 -5.51 12.90 3.11
CA VAL A 75 -4.73 12.08 4.06
C VAL A 75 -3.34 12.62 4.30
N GLU A 76 -2.90 13.64 3.54
CA GLU A 76 -1.55 14.21 3.59
C GLU A 76 -1.16 14.67 5.00
N ASP A 77 -2.03 15.44 5.66
CA ASP A 77 -1.76 15.98 7.00
C ASP A 77 -1.63 14.87 8.05
N ASP A 78 -2.52 13.87 8.00
CA ASP A 78 -2.48 12.74 8.93
C ASP A 78 -1.26 11.85 8.67
N LEU A 79 -0.93 11.59 7.40
CA LEU A 79 0.29 10.89 7.04
C LEU A 79 1.55 11.59 7.56
N ALA A 80 1.59 12.92 7.51
CA ALA A 80 2.69 13.69 8.07
C ALA A 80 2.81 13.51 9.59
N VAL A 81 1.68 13.45 10.30
CA VAL A 81 1.65 13.16 11.75
C VAL A 81 2.13 11.74 12.04
N GLN A 82 1.75 10.76 11.22
CA GLN A 82 2.10 9.34 11.40
C GLN A 82 3.50 8.99 10.83
N ALA A 83 4.20 9.93 10.20
CA ALA A 83 5.38 9.66 9.39
C ALA A 83 6.48 8.90 10.14
N ASP A 84 6.83 9.33 11.34
CA ASP A 84 7.90 8.69 12.11
C ASP A 84 7.51 7.28 12.57
N THR A 85 6.25 7.08 12.95
CA THR A 85 5.72 5.76 13.31
C THR A 85 5.76 4.80 12.11
N LEU A 86 5.30 5.26 10.93
CA LEU A 86 5.29 4.44 9.72
C LEU A 86 6.71 4.12 9.23
N ARG A 87 7.65 5.06 9.33
CA ARG A 87 9.07 4.83 9.01
C ARG A 87 9.71 3.83 9.97
N ALA A 88 9.42 3.93 11.26
CA ALA A 88 9.91 2.97 12.26
C ALA A 88 9.36 1.57 11.98
N MET A 89 8.06 1.44 11.74
CA MET A 89 7.43 0.16 11.36
C MET A 89 8.06 -0.45 10.11
N ALA A 90 8.34 0.37 9.08
CA ALA A 90 9.01 -0.09 7.85
C ALA A 90 10.45 -0.53 8.14
N GLY A 91 11.20 0.24 8.96
CA GLY A 91 12.56 -0.08 9.38
C GLY A 91 12.65 -1.36 10.19
N ASP A 92 11.64 -1.65 10.99
CA ASP A 92 11.51 -2.90 11.75
C ASP A 92 11.06 -4.09 10.88
N GLY A 93 10.85 -3.87 9.58
CA GLY A 93 10.50 -4.93 8.63
C GLY A 93 9.02 -5.31 8.64
N LEU A 94 8.12 -4.45 9.13
CA LEU A 94 6.69 -4.71 9.07
C LEU A 94 6.24 -4.83 7.61
N PRO A 95 5.58 -5.94 7.19
CA PRO A 95 5.06 -6.08 5.84
C PRO A 95 4.05 -4.99 5.48
N MET A 96 4.25 -4.33 4.34
CA MET A 96 3.40 -3.25 3.86
C MET A 96 3.02 -3.49 2.40
N LEU A 97 1.71 -3.44 2.09
CA LEU A 97 1.20 -3.49 0.72
C LEU A 97 0.56 -2.14 0.38
N MET A 98 1.30 -1.32 -0.35
CA MET A 98 0.89 0.02 -0.75
C MET A 98 0.58 0.06 -2.25
N ILE A 99 -0.66 0.38 -2.58
CA ILE A 99 -1.17 0.32 -3.96
C ILE A 99 -1.46 1.72 -4.49
N CYS A 100 -1.07 1.99 -5.74
CA CYS A 100 -1.44 3.18 -6.51
C CYS A 100 -1.11 4.48 -5.75
N GLY A 101 -2.10 5.26 -5.35
CA GLY A 101 -1.92 6.53 -4.63
C GLY A 101 -1.17 6.38 -3.31
N MET A 102 -1.42 5.31 -2.56
CA MET A 102 -0.68 5.10 -1.32
C MET A 102 0.79 4.76 -1.58
N TYR A 103 1.10 4.01 -2.65
CA TYR A 103 2.48 3.79 -3.09
C TYR A 103 3.19 5.11 -3.38
N GLN A 104 2.51 6.07 -4.04
CA GLN A 104 3.06 7.38 -4.35
C GLN A 104 3.38 8.20 -3.08
N LEU A 105 2.48 8.17 -2.09
CA LEU A 105 2.66 8.85 -0.80
C LEU A 105 3.70 8.18 0.11
N PHE A 106 4.01 6.90 -0.11
CA PHE A 106 5.11 6.21 0.58
C PHE A 106 6.47 6.46 -0.08
N GLY A 107 6.49 7.05 -1.28
CA GLY A 107 7.70 7.55 -1.95
C GLY A 107 8.25 8.84 -1.32
N ASN A 108 9.19 9.48 -2.04
CA ASN A 108 9.76 10.77 -1.65
C ASN A 108 8.79 11.92 -1.95
N ALA A 109 8.14 11.86 -3.12
CA ALA A 109 7.15 12.86 -3.54
C ALA A 109 6.23 12.32 -4.64
N PHE A 110 5.01 12.84 -4.68
CA PHE A 110 4.12 12.76 -5.82
C PHE A 110 3.88 14.16 -6.40
N ILE A 111 4.20 14.36 -7.66
CA ILE A 111 3.96 15.60 -8.39
C ILE A 111 2.72 15.38 -9.26
N THR A 112 1.66 16.11 -8.98
CA THR A 112 0.38 16.00 -9.70
C THR A 112 0.50 16.55 -11.13
N VAL A 113 -0.49 16.28 -11.99
CA VAL A 113 -0.49 16.74 -13.39
C VAL A 113 -0.47 18.27 -13.50
N ASP A 114 -1.10 18.97 -12.56
CA ASP A 114 -1.12 20.44 -12.46
C ASP A 114 0.12 21.03 -11.77
N GLY A 115 1.10 20.18 -11.43
CA GLY A 115 2.40 20.60 -10.87
C GLY A 115 2.42 20.79 -9.35
N LYS A 116 1.36 20.47 -8.64
CA LYS A 116 1.38 20.46 -7.17
C LYS A 116 2.26 19.31 -6.68
N THR A 117 3.18 19.58 -5.77
CA THR A 117 3.98 18.54 -5.11
C THR A 117 3.35 18.15 -3.78
N LEU A 118 3.02 16.86 -3.64
CA LEU A 118 2.63 16.25 -2.38
C LEU A 118 3.87 15.56 -1.81
N PRO A 119 4.37 15.98 -0.63
CA PRO A 119 5.49 15.32 0.01
C PRO A 119 5.09 13.91 0.43
N GLY A 120 6.00 12.97 0.26
CA GLY A 120 5.81 11.59 0.68
C GLY A 120 6.54 11.25 1.98
N LEU A 121 6.38 10.01 2.42
CA LEU A 121 7.01 9.53 3.64
C LEU A 121 8.50 9.19 3.47
N GLY A 122 9.00 9.04 2.24
CA GLY A 122 10.37 8.63 1.96
C GLY A 122 10.71 7.21 2.46
N ILE A 123 9.72 6.34 2.60
CA ILE A 123 9.92 4.92 2.94
C ILE A 123 10.43 4.16 1.71
N LEU A 124 9.88 4.48 0.54
CA LEU A 124 10.36 4.01 -0.76
C LEU A 124 11.19 5.12 -1.39
N ASP A 125 12.40 4.81 -1.87
CA ASP A 125 13.24 5.80 -2.54
C ASP A 125 12.82 5.98 -4.01
N VAL A 126 11.62 6.52 -4.18
CA VAL A 126 10.97 6.76 -5.47
C VAL A 126 10.32 8.14 -5.53
N THR A 127 10.23 8.69 -6.74
CA THR A 127 9.45 9.91 -7.01
C THR A 127 8.51 9.63 -8.17
N THR A 128 7.24 10.00 -8.02
CA THR A 128 6.23 9.81 -9.07
C THR A 128 5.79 11.14 -9.64
N GLN A 129 5.84 11.27 -10.97
CA GLN A 129 5.30 12.38 -11.73
C GLN A 129 3.96 11.97 -12.36
N GLY A 130 2.90 12.68 -12.04
CA GLY A 130 1.59 12.53 -12.70
C GLY A 130 1.69 12.85 -14.18
N GLY A 131 1.05 12.06 -15.02
CA GLY A 131 1.06 12.21 -16.47
C GLY A 131 -0.36 12.34 -17.05
N ALA A 132 -0.46 13.03 -18.19
CA ALA A 132 -1.72 13.15 -18.93
C ALA A 132 -2.11 11.85 -19.66
N THR A 133 -1.12 10.99 -19.97
CA THR A 133 -1.34 9.72 -20.65
C THR A 133 -1.41 8.59 -19.64
N ARG A 134 -2.46 7.78 -19.75
CA ARG A 134 -2.66 6.61 -18.89
C ARG A 134 -2.17 5.35 -19.59
N MET A 135 -1.32 4.58 -18.91
CA MET A 135 -0.95 3.23 -19.32
C MET A 135 -2.01 2.25 -18.82
N ILE A 136 -2.56 1.44 -19.75
CA ILE A 136 -3.58 0.44 -19.43
C ILE A 136 -3.27 -0.80 -20.24
N GLY A 137 -3.15 -1.95 -19.57
CA GLY A 137 -2.96 -3.23 -20.26
C GLY A 137 -2.44 -4.34 -19.36
N PRO A 138 -2.44 -5.58 -19.89
CA PRO A 138 -1.79 -6.69 -19.22
C PRO A 138 -0.27 -6.46 -19.15
N VAL A 139 0.35 -7.00 -18.15
CA VAL A 139 1.81 -6.93 -17.96
C VAL A 139 2.32 -8.24 -17.37
N VAL A 140 3.46 -8.67 -17.85
CA VAL A 140 4.22 -9.79 -17.26
C VAL A 140 5.54 -9.26 -16.76
N LEU A 141 5.85 -9.53 -15.52
CA LEU A 141 7.11 -9.19 -14.88
C LEU A 141 7.94 -10.46 -14.66
N ASP A 142 9.23 -10.37 -14.92
CA ASP A 142 10.21 -11.33 -14.40
C ASP A 142 10.78 -10.79 -13.08
N THR A 143 10.68 -11.60 -12.03
CA THR A 143 11.07 -11.23 -10.67
C THR A 143 11.95 -12.29 -10.03
N ALA A 144 12.59 -11.96 -8.91
CA ALA A 144 13.34 -12.93 -8.10
C ALA A 144 12.47 -14.08 -7.55
N TYR A 145 11.14 -13.93 -7.58
CA TYR A 145 10.16 -14.91 -7.10
C TYR A 145 9.45 -15.67 -8.23
N GLY A 146 9.91 -15.50 -9.48
CA GLY A 146 9.29 -16.04 -10.69
C GLY A 146 8.45 -15.00 -11.43
N SER A 147 7.74 -15.45 -12.46
CA SER A 147 6.92 -14.57 -13.29
C SER A 147 5.66 -14.11 -12.56
N VAL A 148 5.39 -12.82 -12.61
CA VAL A 148 4.18 -12.20 -12.06
C VAL A 148 3.36 -11.63 -13.19
N VAL A 149 2.11 -12.09 -13.32
CA VAL A 149 1.14 -11.57 -14.30
C VAL A 149 0.26 -10.54 -13.61
N GLY A 150 0.12 -9.39 -14.20
CA GLY A 150 -0.63 -8.28 -13.66
C GLY A 150 -1.34 -7.46 -14.72
N TYR A 151 -1.91 -6.35 -14.27
CA TYR A 151 -2.57 -5.39 -15.14
C TYR A 151 -2.16 -3.98 -14.72
N VAL A 152 -1.52 -3.25 -15.63
CA VAL A 152 -1.17 -1.85 -15.40
C VAL A 152 -2.38 -0.95 -15.68
N ASN A 153 -2.64 -0.01 -14.78
CA ASN A 153 -3.64 1.04 -14.96
C ASN A 153 -3.20 2.28 -14.17
N GLN A 154 -2.29 3.05 -14.75
CA GLN A 154 -1.71 4.22 -14.10
C GLN A 154 -1.42 5.34 -15.09
N ALA A 155 -1.45 6.59 -14.60
CA ALA A 155 -1.03 7.77 -15.34
C ALA A 155 0.30 8.35 -14.80
N GLY A 156 0.78 7.88 -13.66
CA GLY A 156 2.04 8.34 -13.06
C GLY A 156 3.26 7.62 -13.62
N ALA A 157 4.32 8.36 -13.88
CA ALA A 157 5.64 7.84 -14.16
C ALA A 157 6.49 7.86 -12.89
N THR A 158 6.89 6.70 -12.40
CA THR A 158 7.72 6.57 -11.20
C THR A 158 9.17 6.39 -11.58
N THR A 159 10.03 7.21 -11.00
CA THR A 159 11.48 7.11 -11.08
C THR A 159 12.00 6.45 -9.81
N LEU A 160 12.74 5.36 -9.97
CA LEU A 160 13.49 4.73 -8.88
C LEU A 160 14.76 5.54 -8.63
N CYS A 161 14.99 5.95 -7.40
CA CYS A 161 16.24 6.57 -6.98
C CYS A 161 17.29 5.49 -6.62
N SER A 162 18.50 5.91 -6.32
CA SER A 162 19.67 5.01 -6.22
C SER A 162 19.55 3.92 -5.15
N GLY A 163 18.75 4.16 -4.10
CA GLY A 163 18.52 3.22 -3.00
C GLY A 163 17.40 2.19 -3.25
N GLN A 164 16.66 2.32 -4.35
CA GLN A 164 15.47 1.51 -4.60
C GLN A 164 15.68 0.51 -5.73
N ALA A 165 15.61 -0.77 -5.42
CA ALA A 165 15.54 -1.82 -6.43
C ALA A 165 14.11 -1.96 -7.00
N ALA A 166 14.00 -2.25 -8.29
CA ALA A 166 12.73 -2.63 -8.89
C ALA A 166 12.30 -4.02 -8.38
N PHE A 167 11.00 -4.23 -8.24
CA PHE A 167 10.45 -5.56 -7.91
C PHE A 167 10.67 -6.59 -9.02
N GLY A 168 10.70 -6.15 -10.26
CA GLY A 168 10.95 -6.98 -11.44
C GLY A 168 11.04 -6.14 -12.70
N ASN A 169 11.35 -6.83 -13.81
CA ASN A 169 11.43 -6.23 -15.14
C ASN A 169 10.24 -6.63 -15.99
N VAL A 170 9.68 -5.68 -16.74
CA VAL A 170 8.60 -5.98 -17.69
C VAL A 170 9.17 -6.78 -18.84
N VAL A 171 8.56 -7.93 -19.17
CA VAL A 171 8.95 -8.82 -20.26
C VAL A 171 7.86 -9.01 -21.32
N ALA A 172 6.61 -8.70 -21.00
CA ALA A 172 5.50 -8.67 -21.95
C ALA A 172 4.33 -7.81 -21.42
#